data_fd69d282770b6510b6703be9e4ad9e4d
#
_entry.id   fd69d282770b6510b6703be9e4ad9e4d
#
_cell.length_a   1.000
_cell.length_b   1.000
_cell.length_c   1.000
_cell.angle_alpha   90.00
_cell.angle_beta   90.00
_cell.angle_gamma   90.00
#
_symmetry.space_group_name_H-M   'P 1'
#
loop_
_entity.id
_entity.type
_entity.pdbx_description
1 polymer ?
#
loop_
_entity_poly.entity_id
_entity_poly.type
_entity_poly.pdbx_seq_one_letter_code
_entity_poly.pdbx_strand_id
1 'polypeptide(L)'
;MTLGEHRLEYEVLEGWEQLPEGWSFVEVAGVATDSRDRVYVFCRGEHPVIVFDREGRFLNAWGERTFTVPHGVFIDGRDELYLADSGDHTVRKFTPDGRLLMTFGDPGGASDTGFLVDRSPVQKAGSPFNRPTNAAVLPNGEFYVADGYGNARVHKFAPDGRLQFSWGEPGNGPGQFNLPHGIAVDSQGTV
;
A
#
# COMPACT_ATOMS: atom_id res chain seq x y z
N MET A 1 16.91 -3.38 22.51
CA MET A 1 17.78 -3.70 21.35
C MET A 1 17.96 -2.41 20.55
N THR A 2 19.16 -1.93 20.40
CA THR A 2 19.46 -0.69 19.65
C THR A 2 19.82 -1.07 18.22
N LEU A 3 19.21 -0.41 17.23
CA LEU A 3 19.43 -0.62 15.82
C LEU A 3 19.92 0.68 15.17
N GLY A 4 20.93 0.62 14.34
CA GLY A 4 21.46 1.74 13.56
C GLY A 4 22.96 1.94 13.71
N GLU A 5 23.57 2.60 12.73
CA GLU A 5 24.99 3.01 12.73
C GLU A 5 25.13 4.52 12.52
N HIS A 6 26.02 5.12 13.28
CA HIS A 6 26.62 6.45 13.13
C HIS A 6 25.81 7.72 13.45
N ARG A 7 24.49 7.82 13.23
CA ARG A 7 23.71 9.04 13.54
C ARG A 7 22.26 8.81 13.91
N LEU A 8 21.74 7.64 13.65
CA LEU A 8 20.36 7.24 13.97
C LEU A 8 20.43 5.96 14.79
N GLU A 9 20.17 6.08 16.07
CA GLU A 9 20.01 4.96 16.98
C GLU A 9 18.50 4.75 17.22
N TYR A 10 18.05 3.52 17.12
CA TYR A 10 16.66 3.15 17.32
C TYR A 10 16.57 2.16 18.48
N GLU A 11 15.61 2.35 19.34
CA GLU A 11 15.26 1.42 20.40
C GLU A 11 13.91 0.77 20.08
N VAL A 12 13.83 -0.56 20.26
CA VAL A 12 12.57 -1.28 20.15
C VAL A 12 11.79 -1.10 21.45
N LEU A 13 10.63 -0.48 21.36
CA LEU A 13 9.68 -0.34 22.46
C LEU A 13 8.71 -1.53 22.41
N GLU A 14 8.98 -2.56 23.22
CA GLU A 14 8.09 -3.70 23.32
C GLU A 14 6.78 -3.29 24.03
N GLY A 15 5.63 -3.74 23.50
CA GLY A 15 4.32 -3.43 24.08
C GLY A 15 3.91 -1.96 23.92
N TRP A 16 4.44 -1.28 22.88
CA TRP A 16 4.01 0.09 22.55
C TRP A 16 2.53 0.13 22.20
N GLU A 17 2.05 -0.84 21.45
CA GLU A 17 0.66 -0.93 21.02
C GLU A 17 -0.28 -1.37 22.15
N GLN A 18 -1.30 -0.58 22.41
CA GLN A 18 -2.33 -0.86 23.41
C GLN A 18 -3.61 -1.29 22.70
N LEU A 19 -3.63 -2.53 22.21
CA LEU A 19 -4.81 -3.10 21.56
C LEU A 19 -5.96 -3.32 22.55
N PRO A 20 -7.22 -3.20 22.09
CA PRO A 20 -8.37 -3.62 22.86
C PRO A 20 -8.25 -5.10 23.32
N GLU A 21 -8.86 -5.44 24.46
CA GLU A 21 -8.83 -6.80 25.00
C GLU A 21 -9.36 -7.82 23.98
N GLY A 22 -8.61 -8.89 23.78
CA GLY A 22 -8.92 -9.96 22.83
C GLY A 22 -8.50 -9.68 21.40
N TRP A 23 -7.95 -8.50 21.09
CA TRP A 23 -7.44 -8.19 19.77
C TRP A 23 -5.98 -8.59 19.61
N SER A 24 -5.61 -8.88 18.38
CA SER A 24 -4.21 -9.11 17.99
C SER A 24 -3.98 -8.64 16.57
N PHE A 25 -2.74 -8.30 16.25
CA PHE A 25 -2.36 -8.12 14.85
C PHE A 25 -2.36 -9.45 14.11
N VAL A 26 -2.94 -9.45 12.91
CA VAL A 26 -2.89 -10.60 12.01
C VAL A 26 -2.20 -10.15 10.72
N GLU A 27 -1.01 -10.67 10.48
CA GLU A 27 -0.22 -10.38 9.27
C GLU A 27 -0.18 -8.89 8.94
N VAL A 28 0.52 -8.08 9.71
CA VAL A 28 0.71 -6.65 9.42
C VAL A 28 1.38 -6.50 8.06
N ALA A 29 0.66 -5.92 7.12
CA ALA A 29 1.11 -5.73 5.76
C ALA A 29 1.78 -4.38 5.54
N GLY A 30 1.40 -3.36 6.32
CA GLY A 30 1.99 -2.04 6.23
C GLY A 30 1.69 -1.17 7.43
N VAL A 31 2.49 -0.12 7.59
CA VAL A 31 2.31 0.91 8.61
C VAL A 31 2.63 2.28 7.99
N ALA A 32 1.87 3.29 8.35
CA ALA A 32 2.11 4.68 7.96
C ALA A 32 1.67 5.64 9.07
N THR A 33 2.18 6.86 9.04
CA THR A 33 1.81 7.92 9.98
C THR A 33 1.22 9.11 9.25
N ASP A 34 0.26 9.79 9.88
CA ASP A 34 -0.29 11.03 9.37
C ASP A 34 0.40 12.29 9.97
N SER A 35 -0.05 13.46 9.57
CA SER A 35 0.51 14.75 10.00
C SER A 35 0.33 15.04 11.50
N ARG A 36 -0.45 14.24 12.22
CA ARG A 36 -0.71 14.34 13.67
C ARG A 36 -0.02 13.25 14.47
N ASP A 37 0.95 12.56 13.87
CA ASP A 37 1.65 11.41 14.45
C ASP A 37 0.71 10.23 14.82
N ARG A 38 -0.48 10.13 14.21
CA ARG A 38 -1.29 8.93 14.37
C ARG A 38 -0.71 7.81 13.51
N VAL A 39 -0.65 6.61 14.07
CA VAL A 39 -0.09 5.43 13.42
C VAL A 39 -1.22 4.56 12.90
N TYR A 40 -1.19 4.30 11.60
CA TYR A 40 -2.15 3.42 10.91
C TYR A 40 -1.46 2.10 10.61
N VAL A 41 -2.00 1.02 11.18
CA VAL A 41 -1.54 -0.35 10.95
C VAL A 41 -2.52 -1.01 10.00
N PHE A 42 -2.03 -1.45 8.83
CA PHE A 42 -2.84 -2.15 7.83
C PHE A 42 -2.52 -3.64 7.89
N CYS A 43 -3.51 -4.46 8.24
CA CYS A 43 -3.33 -5.88 8.50
C CYS A 43 -4.47 -6.73 7.90
N ARG A 44 -4.29 -8.06 7.91
CA ARG A 44 -5.20 -9.03 7.26
C ARG A 44 -6.21 -9.66 8.22
N GLY A 45 -6.42 -9.05 9.40
CA GLY A 45 -7.36 -9.54 10.41
C GLY A 45 -8.78 -9.00 10.23
N GLU A 46 -9.62 -9.22 11.24
CA GLU A 46 -10.99 -8.72 11.29
C GLU A 46 -11.06 -7.18 11.26
N HIS A 47 -10.03 -6.52 11.77
CA HIS A 47 -9.89 -5.07 11.82
C HIS A 47 -8.74 -4.63 10.90
N PRO A 48 -8.99 -4.48 9.59
CA PRO A 48 -7.91 -4.27 8.63
C PRO A 48 -7.11 -3.00 8.83
N VAL A 49 -7.73 -1.91 9.25
CA VAL A 49 -7.04 -0.67 9.59
C VAL A 49 -7.24 -0.37 11.07
N ILE A 50 -6.14 -0.38 11.81
CA ILE A 50 -6.13 -0.05 13.25
C ILE A 50 -5.32 1.23 13.43
N VAL A 51 -5.87 2.18 14.18
CA VAL A 51 -5.29 3.50 14.36
C VAL A 51 -4.92 3.73 15.82
N PHE A 52 -3.69 4.17 16.03
CA PHE A 52 -3.14 4.51 17.35
C PHE A 52 -2.71 5.97 17.38
N ASP A 53 -2.63 6.54 18.58
CA ASP A 53 -1.87 7.77 18.77
C ASP A 53 -0.36 7.49 18.87
N ARG A 54 0.43 8.54 19.01
CA ARG A 54 1.88 8.46 19.11
C ARG A 54 2.37 7.62 20.29
N GLU A 55 1.60 7.57 21.38
CA GLU A 55 1.90 6.80 22.58
C GLU A 55 1.39 5.35 22.51
N GLY A 56 0.85 4.92 21.38
CA GLY A 56 0.35 3.57 21.16
C GLY A 56 -1.04 3.29 21.72
N ARG A 57 -1.77 4.32 22.16
CA ARG A 57 -3.15 4.14 22.62
C ARG A 57 -4.08 3.94 21.43
N PHE A 58 -4.92 2.94 21.51
CA PHE A 58 -5.94 2.68 20.48
C PHE A 58 -6.88 3.88 20.33
N LEU A 59 -7.09 4.33 19.09
CA LEU A 59 -8.01 5.41 18.76
C LEU A 59 -9.26 4.92 18.02
N ASN A 60 -9.05 4.10 16.99
CA ASN A 60 -10.13 3.66 16.12
C ASN A 60 -9.70 2.43 15.31
N ALA A 61 -10.67 1.71 14.74
CA ALA A 61 -10.46 0.72 13.70
C ALA A 61 -11.60 0.76 12.69
N TRP A 62 -11.30 0.37 11.44
CA TRP A 62 -12.29 0.35 10.37
C TRP A 62 -11.82 -0.55 9.21
N GLY A 63 -12.70 -0.74 8.23
CA GLY A 63 -12.40 -1.47 7.00
C GLY A 63 -12.83 -2.94 7.04
N GLU A 64 -13.62 -3.36 8.03
CA GLU A 64 -14.17 -4.71 8.10
C GLU A 64 -14.92 -5.07 6.82
N ARG A 65 -14.58 -6.22 6.25
CA ARG A 65 -15.15 -6.74 4.97
C ARG A 65 -14.90 -5.86 3.74
N THR A 66 -14.01 -4.86 3.85
CA THR A 66 -13.69 -3.97 2.73
C THR A 66 -12.56 -4.52 1.87
N PHE A 67 -11.65 -5.27 2.46
CA PHE A 67 -10.42 -5.74 1.83
C PHE A 67 -10.39 -7.27 1.70
N THR A 68 -9.76 -7.74 0.62
CA THR A 68 -9.55 -9.17 0.35
C THR A 68 -8.16 -9.62 0.82
N VAL A 69 -7.10 -8.92 0.39
CA VAL A 69 -5.72 -9.16 0.83
C VAL A 69 -5.02 -7.82 1.01
N PRO A 70 -5.16 -7.18 2.19
CA PRO A 70 -4.42 -5.97 2.55
C PRO A 70 -2.93 -6.07 2.24
N HIS A 71 -2.34 -5.00 1.66
CA HIS A 71 -0.93 -5.00 1.33
C HIS A 71 -0.24 -3.67 1.68
N GLY A 72 -0.13 -2.73 0.78
CA GLY A 72 0.56 -1.47 1.01
C GLY A 72 -0.34 -0.38 1.57
N VAL A 73 0.21 0.50 2.38
CA VAL A 73 -0.42 1.73 2.87
C VAL A 73 0.48 2.92 2.62
N PHE A 74 -0.09 4.00 2.13
CA PHE A 74 0.54 5.31 2.00
C PHE A 74 -0.43 6.38 2.49
N ILE A 75 0.08 7.42 3.16
CA ILE A 75 -0.70 8.58 3.61
C ILE A 75 -0.12 9.82 2.93
N ASP A 76 -0.96 10.58 2.25
CA ASP A 76 -0.54 11.78 1.54
C ASP A 76 -0.51 13.02 2.45
N GLY A 77 -0.04 14.16 1.91
CA GLY A 77 0.07 15.42 2.65
C GLY A 77 -1.27 16.05 3.08
N ARG A 78 -2.40 15.43 2.75
CA ARG A 78 -3.75 15.80 3.21
C ARG A 78 -4.30 14.80 4.22
N ASP A 79 -3.46 13.90 4.70
CA ASP A 79 -3.81 12.78 5.57
C ASP A 79 -4.78 11.76 4.91
N GLU A 80 -4.88 11.72 3.57
CA GLU A 80 -5.70 10.74 2.86
C GLU A 80 -4.90 9.45 2.65
N LEU A 81 -5.54 8.31 2.91
CA LEU A 81 -4.90 7.00 2.86
C LEU A 81 -5.08 6.35 1.49
N TYR A 82 -4.00 5.84 0.92
CA TYR A 82 -4.01 4.98 -0.26
C TYR A 82 -3.67 3.56 0.18
N LEU A 83 -4.64 2.66 0.06
CA LEU A 83 -4.55 1.28 0.55
C LEU A 83 -4.60 0.32 -0.64
N ALA A 84 -3.50 -0.43 -0.83
CA ALA A 84 -3.42 -1.45 -1.86
C ALA A 84 -4.05 -2.75 -1.37
N ASP A 85 -4.97 -3.29 -2.16
CA ASP A 85 -5.57 -4.61 -1.96
C ASP A 85 -5.11 -5.55 -3.08
N SER A 86 -4.16 -6.40 -2.78
CA SER A 86 -3.61 -7.32 -3.78
C SER A 86 -4.56 -8.46 -4.13
N GLY A 87 -5.54 -8.75 -3.30
CA GLY A 87 -6.55 -9.78 -3.56
C GLY A 87 -7.71 -9.30 -4.42
N ASP A 88 -8.04 -8.03 -4.31
CA ASP A 88 -9.13 -7.39 -5.04
C ASP A 88 -8.66 -6.60 -6.28
N HIS A 89 -7.36 -6.60 -6.53
CA HIS A 89 -6.72 -5.92 -7.66
C HIS A 89 -6.98 -4.41 -7.70
N THR A 90 -7.06 -3.77 -6.52
CA THR A 90 -7.36 -2.34 -6.39
C THR A 90 -6.38 -1.60 -5.52
N VAL A 91 -6.32 -0.29 -5.73
CA VAL A 91 -5.88 0.67 -4.73
C VAL A 91 -7.07 1.55 -4.39
N ARG A 92 -7.35 1.74 -3.10
CA ARG A 92 -8.47 2.57 -2.64
C ARG A 92 -7.99 3.74 -1.83
N LYS A 93 -8.61 4.88 -2.04
CA LYS A 93 -8.35 6.11 -1.32
C LYS A 93 -9.42 6.37 -0.27
N PHE A 94 -9.00 6.65 0.95
CA PHE A 94 -9.88 6.87 2.10
C PHE A 94 -9.53 8.16 2.84
N THR A 95 -10.51 8.69 3.56
CA THR A 95 -10.26 9.65 4.64
C THR A 95 -9.68 8.94 5.87
N PRO A 96 -9.07 9.68 6.82
CA PRO A 96 -8.53 9.10 8.06
C PRO A 96 -9.54 8.32 8.92
N ASP A 97 -10.82 8.62 8.79
CA ASP A 97 -11.93 7.98 9.49
C ASP A 97 -12.57 6.81 8.71
N GLY A 98 -11.97 6.42 7.58
CA GLY A 98 -12.37 5.23 6.82
C GLY A 98 -13.48 5.45 5.79
N ARG A 99 -13.83 6.71 5.45
CA ARG A 99 -14.77 6.99 4.35
C ARG A 99 -14.07 6.84 3.00
N LEU A 100 -14.57 5.94 2.15
CA LEU A 100 -14.06 5.74 0.80
C LEU A 100 -14.22 7.02 -0.05
N LEU A 101 -13.16 7.45 -0.68
CA LEU A 101 -13.11 8.59 -1.60
C LEU A 101 -13.04 8.16 -3.06
N MET A 102 -12.15 7.20 -3.37
CA MET A 102 -11.93 6.70 -4.73
C MET A 102 -11.52 5.23 -4.72
N THR A 103 -11.81 4.54 -5.82
CA THR A 103 -11.27 3.21 -6.12
C THR A 103 -10.54 3.28 -7.46
N PHE A 104 -9.33 2.78 -7.50
CA PHE A 104 -8.51 2.63 -8.70
C PHE A 104 -8.38 1.14 -9.01
N GLY A 105 -8.47 0.78 -10.27
CA GLY A 105 -8.59 -0.61 -10.70
C GLY A 105 -10.04 -1.08 -10.78
N ASP A 106 -10.22 -2.33 -11.15
CA ASP A 106 -11.53 -2.98 -11.29
C ASP A 106 -11.68 -4.01 -10.16
N PRO A 107 -12.58 -3.81 -9.19
CA PRO A 107 -12.73 -4.74 -8.06
C PRO A 107 -12.98 -6.18 -8.51
N GLY A 108 -12.09 -7.09 -8.10
CA GLY A 108 -12.09 -8.48 -8.53
C GLY A 108 -11.61 -8.73 -9.97
N GLY A 109 -11.30 -7.67 -10.72
CA GLY A 109 -10.89 -7.70 -12.12
C GLY A 109 -9.37 -7.67 -12.30
N ALA A 110 -8.72 -8.84 -12.34
CA ALA A 110 -7.29 -8.91 -12.66
C ALA A 110 -7.02 -8.64 -14.14
N SER A 111 -6.02 -7.82 -14.45
CA SER A 111 -5.54 -7.69 -15.83
C SER A 111 -4.94 -8.99 -16.35
N ASP A 112 -5.13 -9.27 -17.64
CA ASP A 112 -4.58 -10.47 -18.28
C ASP A 112 -3.05 -10.34 -18.48
N THR A 113 -2.30 -10.93 -17.57
CA THR A 113 -0.82 -10.96 -17.59
C THR A 113 -0.25 -12.35 -17.81
N GLY A 114 -1.11 -13.36 -17.99
CA GLY A 114 -0.72 -14.76 -17.98
C GLY A 114 -0.30 -15.28 -16.60
N PHE A 115 -0.38 -14.46 -15.55
CA PHE A 115 -0.13 -14.89 -14.18
C PHE A 115 -1.27 -15.80 -13.68
N LEU A 116 -0.89 -16.93 -13.10
CA LEU A 116 -1.79 -17.84 -12.40
C LEU A 116 -1.43 -17.84 -10.91
N VAL A 117 -2.43 -18.10 -10.07
CA VAL A 117 -2.28 -18.02 -8.58
C VAL A 117 -1.26 -19.04 -8.03
N ASP A 118 -0.87 -20.02 -8.83
CA ASP A 118 0.09 -21.07 -8.52
C ASP A 118 1.57 -20.64 -8.59
N ARG A 119 1.85 -19.33 -8.65
CA ARG A 119 3.18 -18.72 -8.80
C ARG A 119 3.79 -18.88 -10.20
N SER A 120 3.00 -19.08 -11.23
CA SER A 120 3.50 -18.97 -12.60
C SER A 120 4.09 -17.57 -12.83
N PRO A 121 5.17 -17.44 -13.62
CA PRO A 121 5.73 -16.14 -13.91
C PRO A 121 4.74 -15.26 -14.69
N VAL A 122 4.79 -13.95 -14.46
CA VAL A 122 4.13 -12.97 -15.30
C VAL A 122 4.68 -13.10 -16.72
N GLN A 123 3.80 -13.27 -17.70
CA GLN A 123 4.19 -13.52 -19.11
C GLN A 123 4.20 -12.25 -19.95
N LYS A 124 3.31 -11.31 -19.63
CA LYS A 124 3.16 -10.01 -20.31
C LYS A 124 2.66 -8.97 -19.34
N ALA A 125 2.94 -7.73 -19.62
CA ALA A 125 2.42 -6.61 -18.84
C ALA A 125 0.93 -6.40 -19.11
N GLY A 126 0.17 -6.08 -18.06
CA GLY A 126 -1.27 -5.79 -18.12
C GLY A 126 -1.61 -4.41 -17.56
N SER A 127 -2.87 -3.98 -17.73
CA SER A 127 -3.38 -2.71 -17.20
C SER A 127 -4.88 -2.83 -16.91
N PRO A 128 -5.40 -2.23 -15.81
CA PRO A 128 -4.64 -1.48 -14.83
C PRO A 128 -3.87 -2.38 -13.85
N PHE A 129 -4.50 -3.28 -13.10
CA PHE A 129 -3.80 -4.02 -12.04
C PHE A 129 -3.96 -5.52 -12.12
N ASN A 130 -2.91 -6.21 -11.67
CA ASN A 130 -2.98 -7.59 -11.24
C ASN A 130 -2.18 -7.76 -9.95
N ARG A 131 -2.84 -7.63 -8.79
CA ARG A 131 -2.28 -7.73 -7.44
C ARG A 131 -1.29 -6.60 -7.10
N PRO A 132 -1.75 -5.34 -7.08
CA PRO A 132 -0.92 -4.18 -6.73
C PRO A 132 -0.39 -4.31 -5.30
N THR A 133 0.81 -3.77 -5.08
CA THR A 133 1.55 -3.96 -3.83
C THR A 133 1.67 -2.69 -3.01
N ASN A 134 1.92 -1.54 -3.63
CA ASN A 134 2.10 -0.28 -2.90
C ASN A 134 1.80 0.93 -3.79
N ALA A 135 1.59 2.07 -3.16
CA ALA A 135 1.42 3.36 -3.82
C ALA A 135 2.36 4.42 -3.22
N ALA A 136 2.68 5.44 -4.00
CA ALA A 136 3.40 6.62 -3.55
C ALA A 136 2.80 7.87 -4.22
N VAL A 137 2.51 8.91 -3.44
CA VAL A 137 1.79 10.10 -3.88
C VAL A 137 2.70 11.32 -3.88
N LEU A 138 2.65 12.08 -4.96
CA LEU A 138 3.37 13.35 -5.12
C LEU A 138 2.61 14.51 -4.45
N PRO A 139 3.31 15.61 -4.09
CA PRO A 139 2.65 16.78 -3.51
C PRO A 139 1.54 17.41 -4.36
N ASN A 140 1.59 17.25 -5.69
CA ASN A 140 0.56 17.72 -6.61
C ASN A 140 -0.67 16.77 -6.69
N GLY A 141 -0.63 15.64 -5.96
CA GLY A 141 -1.68 14.64 -5.93
C GLY A 141 -1.62 13.58 -7.04
N GLU A 142 -0.68 13.68 -7.98
CA GLU A 142 -0.35 12.55 -8.86
C GLU A 142 0.22 11.40 -8.04
N PHE A 143 0.03 10.17 -8.46
CA PHE A 143 0.54 9.04 -7.72
C PHE A 143 0.98 7.90 -8.61
N TYR A 144 1.85 7.08 -8.06
CA TYR A 144 2.36 5.86 -8.67
C TYR A 144 1.88 4.64 -7.90
N VAL A 145 1.68 3.54 -8.62
CA VAL A 145 1.34 2.24 -8.04
C VAL A 145 2.31 1.19 -8.55
N ALA A 146 3.00 0.50 -7.65
CA ALA A 146 3.72 -0.71 -7.96
C ALA A 146 2.72 -1.87 -8.06
N ASP A 147 2.71 -2.54 -9.19
CA ASP A 147 1.83 -3.66 -9.49
C ASP A 147 2.68 -4.89 -9.83
N GLY A 148 3.04 -5.66 -8.79
CA GLY A 148 4.15 -6.60 -8.92
C GLY A 148 3.86 -8.06 -8.61
N TYR A 149 2.81 -8.44 -7.89
CA TYR A 149 2.58 -9.86 -7.63
C TYR A 149 2.05 -10.61 -8.83
N GLY A 150 1.12 -10.04 -9.56
CA GLY A 150 0.56 -10.66 -10.77
C GLY A 150 0.86 -9.85 -12.05
N ASN A 151 1.69 -8.81 -11.93
CA ASN A 151 2.11 -7.95 -13.03
C ASN A 151 3.59 -7.60 -12.88
N ALA A 152 4.14 -6.87 -13.83
CA ALA A 152 5.52 -6.37 -13.80
C ALA A 152 5.54 -4.90 -14.23
N ARG A 153 4.70 -4.07 -13.57
CA ARG A 153 4.49 -2.68 -13.98
C ARG A 153 4.49 -1.71 -12.82
N VAL A 154 4.77 -0.47 -13.18
CA VAL A 154 4.42 0.70 -12.39
C VAL A 154 3.44 1.54 -13.21
N HIS A 155 2.40 2.02 -12.56
CA HIS A 155 1.35 2.84 -13.16
C HIS A 155 1.39 4.25 -12.57
N LYS A 156 1.27 5.28 -13.42
CA LYS A 156 1.13 6.67 -13.00
C LYS A 156 -0.29 7.17 -13.25
N PHE A 157 -0.87 7.77 -12.22
CA PHE A 157 -2.22 8.33 -12.24
C PHE A 157 -2.22 9.84 -11.99
N ALA A 158 -3.16 10.52 -12.59
CA ALA A 158 -3.54 11.89 -12.26
C ALA A 158 -4.31 11.92 -10.91
N PRO A 159 -4.44 13.10 -10.26
CA PRO A 159 -5.17 13.23 -9.00
C PRO A 159 -6.66 12.83 -9.07
N ASP A 160 -7.25 12.90 -10.26
CA ASP A 160 -8.64 12.49 -10.54
C ASP A 160 -8.80 10.97 -10.77
N GLY A 161 -7.70 10.21 -10.69
CA GLY A 161 -7.70 8.75 -10.87
C GLY A 161 -7.53 8.29 -12.32
N ARG A 162 -7.37 9.20 -13.26
CA ARG A 162 -7.13 8.84 -14.67
C ARG A 162 -5.71 8.30 -14.84
N LEU A 163 -5.57 7.10 -15.36
CA LEU A 163 -4.28 6.52 -15.74
C LEU A 163 -3.61 7.39 -16.80
N GLN A 164 -2.40 7.87 -16.52
CA GLN A 164 -1.60 8.69 -17.44
C GLN A 164 -0.74 7.82 -18.32
N PHE A 165 0.08 6.98 -17.73
CA PHE A 165 0.93 5.99 -18.41
C PHE A 165 1.38 4.88 -17.46
N SER A 166 1.96 3.84 -18.05
CA SER A 166 2.55 2.72 -17.31
C SER A 166 3.87 2.33 -17.98
N TRP A 167 4.79 1.80 -17.17
CA TRP A 167 6.04 1.24 -17.69
C TRP A 167 6.42 -0.04 -16.97
N GLY A 168 7.37 -0.78 -17.53
CA GLY A 168 7.81 -2.07 -17.06
C GLY A 168 7.26 -3.22 -17.88
N GLU A 169 8.09 -4.22 -18.06
CA GLU A 169 7.78 -5.49 -18.70
C GLU A 169 8.39 -6.61 -17.85
N PRO A 170 7.86 -7.84 -17.88
CA PRO A 170 8.46 -8.95 -17.15
C PRO A 170 9.90 -9.22 -17.58
N GLY A 171 10.82 -9.33 -16.63
CA GLY A 171 12.21 -9.66 -16.91
C GLY A 171 13.20 -9.04 -15.94
N ASN A 172 14.50 -9.13 -16.30
CA ASN A 172 15.61 -8.65 -15.47
C ASN A 172 16.54 -7.67 -16.24
N GLY A 173 16.13 -7.22 -17.41
CA GLY A 173 16.87 -6.24 -18.22
C GLY A 173 16.48 -4.79 -17.90
N PRO A 174 17.10 -3.80 -18.56
CA PRO A 174 16.72 -2.41 -18.42
C PRO A 174 15.23 -2.17 -18.75
N GLY A 175 14.50 -1.47 -17.87
CA GLY A 175 13.07 -1.22 -18.02
C GLY A 175 12.17 -2.43 -17.74
N GLN A 176 12.74 -3.54 -17.32
CA GLN A 176 12.01 -4.75 -16.93
C GLN A 176 11.94 -4.88 -15.41
N PHE A 177 10.89 -5.51 -14.93
CA PHE A 177 10.69 -5.79 -13.51
C PHE A 177 10.46 -7.28 -13.26
N ASN A 178 10.98 -7.71 -12.12
CA ASN A 178 10.64 -8.99 -11.53
C ASN A 178 10.12 -8.72 -10.12
N LEU A 179 8.79 -8.65 -10.01
CA LEU A 179 8.08 -8.42 -8.75
C LEU A 179 8.37 -7.02 -8.13
N PRO A 180 7.98 -5.90 -8.81
CA PRO A 180 8.07 -4.57 -8.19
C PRO A 180 7.13 -4.53 -6.98
N HIS A 181 7.70 -4.43 -5.77
CA HIS A 181 6.98 -4.64 -4.52
C HIS A 181 6.77 -3.34 -3.72
N GLY A 182 7.78 -2.50 -3.66
CA GLY A 182 7.71 -1.20 -3.01
C GLY A 182 7.98 -0.08 -4.02
N ILE A 183 7.44 1.11 -3.73
CA ILE A 183 7.65 2.32 -4.51
C ILE A 183 7.75 3.51 -3.58
N ALA A 184 8.64 4.43 -3.89
CA ALA A 184 8.77 5.70 -3.20
C ALA A 184 9.01 6.81 -4.23
N VAL A 185 8.67 8.04 -3.87
CA VAL A 185 8.93 9.22 -4.67
C VAL A 185 9.63 10.28 -3.80
N ASP A 186 10.60 10.96 -4.38
CA ASP A 186 11.25 12.08 -3.71
C ASP A 186 10.50 13.41 -3.96
N SER A 187 10.95 14.48 -3.32
CA SER A 187 10.37 15.81 -3.48
C SER A 187 10.52 16.42 -4.89
N GLN A 188 11.37 15.83 -5.73
CA GLN A 188 11.59 16.23 -7.11
C GLN A 188 10.73 15.41 -8.10
N GLY A 189 10.01 14.41 -7.59
CA GLY A 189 9.19 13.50 -8.39
C GLY A 189 9.98 12.35 -9.01
N THR A 190 11.19 12.08 -8.53
CA THR A 190 11.94 10.89 -8.94
C THR A 190 11.34 9.66 -8.26
N VAL A 191 11.21 8.57 -9.01
CA VAL A 191 10.64 7.29 -8.58
C VAL A 191 11.75 6.29 -8.34
#